data_a27a7064633490b19f673780600fb584
#
_entry.id   a27a7064633490b19f673780600fb584
#
_cell.length_a   1.000
_cell.length_b   1.000
_cell.length_c   1.000
_cell.angle_alpha   90.00
_cell.angle_beta   90.00
_cell.angle_gamma   90.00
#
_symmetry.space_group_name_H-M   'P 1'
#
loop_
_entity.id
_entity.type
_entity.pdbx_description
1 polymer ?
#
loop_
_entity_poly.entity_id
_entity_poly.type
_entity_poly.pdbx_seq_one_letter_code
_entity_poly.pdbx_strand_id
1 'polypeptide(L)'
;MNTSPRKLNLDEWDGRYEQLRRDGLREPGYGGPLRRHVVREKDFRLQQLQFDSSPAALRLWNFLLTENERLQRARANGDKIVGTMKDLGTVPVMAYALPGVRAFYPDGAWWTPCLMECSDKLLQQAEAMGIDASFCPVRAMLPAFETGEHFPKPDLLVCSTGAVCDDFSAIAQRLEHLGHSIFWWEIPRRRQPAAGETGCALPGDLAAPKIQVDCVRAELLRVGQALGELAGKTLDDGRLAAGIRAANQARRLLDTLRRTVYSAPAAPLPALEMLVAEMLAIHFCSDREETVAVLEDLLAEVQSRVRQNQFVIGTDAVRIFWVNPVADLRAMNLLEELGGRICGSDYMFTHALDLIPENLPPLEALACTALADPMVGPTADRAARIVRECQAGRAEAVVVSRIPGASHCAREGEIILEIVRREIGIPAIELEIPPVCDAMLATLGSRLQALVEIARAGRTK
;
A
#
# COMPACT_ATOMS: atom_id res chain seq x y z
N MET A 1 17.39 24.74 19.09
CA MET A 1 16.52 23.86 19.89
C MET A 1 16.75 22.44 19.45
N ASN A 2 16.75 21.50 20.38
CA ASN A 2 17.05 20.10 20.07
C ASN A 2 15.95 19.53 19.17
N THR A 3 16.26 19.31 17.89
CA THR A 3 15.32 18.82 16.88
C THR A 3 15.40 17.30 16.72
N SER A 4 15.71 16.58 17.82
CA SER A 4 15.76 15.12 17.76
C SER A 4 14.42 14.57 17.28
N PRO A 5 14.42 13.62 16.33
CA PRO A 5 13.20 13.02 15.82
C PRO A 5 12.46 12.31 16.95
N ARG A 6 11.15 12.44 16.98
CA ARG A 6 10.27 11.80 17.96
C ARG A 6 8.88 11.57 17.40
N LYS A 7 8.12 10.71 18.04
CA LYS A 7 6.69 10.56 17.78
C LYS A 7 5.91 11.59 18.59
N LEU A 8 4.88 12.14 17.97
CA LEU A 8 3.96 13.13 18.55
C LEU A 8 2.53 12.64 18.38
N ASN A 9 1.73 12.79 19.42
CA ASN A 9 0.28 12.68 19.28
C ASN A 9 -0.28 13.93 18.56
N LEU A 10 -1.56 13.91 18.23
CA LEU A 10 -2.18 14.97 17.45
C LEU A 10 -2.15 16.34 18.15
N ASP A 11 -2.32 16.37 19.47
CA ASP A 11 -2.31 17.62 20.25
C ASP A 11 -0.89 18.24 20.30
N GLU A 12 0.13 17.41 20.44
CA GLU A 12 1.54 17.83 20.36
C GLU A 12 1.88 18.33 18.95
N TRP A 13 1.28 17.70 17.90
CA TRP A 13 1.46 18.15 16.52
C TRP A 13 0.92 19.53 16.26
N ASP A 14 -0.18 19.94 16.88
CA ASP A 14 -0.70 21.31 16.74
C ASP A 14 0.34 22.34 17.20
N GLY A 15 0.95 22.12 18.36
CA GLY A 15 2.04 22.96 18.84
C GLY A 15 3.27 22.95 17.95
N ARG A 16 3.63 21.78 17.40
CA ARG A 16 4.74 21.61 16.45
C ARG A 16 4.46 22.34 15.14
N TYR A 17 3.26 22.23 14.61
CA TYR A 17 2.86 22.91 13.38
C TYR A 17 2.97 24.43 13.49
N GLU A 18 2.48 25.01 14.58
CA GLU A 18 2.60 26.45 14.85
C GLU A 18 4.07 26.90 14.99
N GLN A 19 4.93 26.04 15.53
CA GLN A 19 6.36 26.31 15.55
C GLN A 19 6.96 26.30 14.15
N LEU A 20 6.65 25.27 13.35
CA LEU A 20 7.13 25.14 11.96
C LEU A 20 6.70 26.34 11.11
N ARG A 21 5.47 26.82 11.28
CA ARG A 21 4.98 28.03 10.58
C ARG A 21 5.79 29.28 10.94
N ARG A 22 6.09 29.46 12.22
CA ARG A 22 6.96 30.58 12.68
C ARG A 22 8.37 30.48 12.13
N ASP A 23 8.86 29.26 11.95
CA ASP A 23 10.18 28.96 11.38
C ASP A 23 10.19 29.02 9.84
N GLY A 24 9.08 29.39 9.22
CA GLY A 24 8.98 29.58 7.76
C GLY A 24 8.64 28.32 6.99
N LEU A 25 7.88 27.39 7.58
CA LEU A 25 7.39 26.20 6.87
C LEU A 25 6.76 26.57 5.52
N ARG A 26 7.26 25.96 4.45
CA ARG A 26 6.65 26.03 3.14
C ARG A 26 5.76 24.80 2.95
N GLU A 27 4.49 25.06 2.64
CA GLU A 27 3.49 24.00 2.46
C GLU A 27 2.97 23.97 1.01
N PRO A 28 2.68 22.79 0.48
CA PRO A 28 1.90 22.66 -0.75
C PRO A 28 0.46 23.15 -0.53
N GLY A 29 -0.27 23.37 -1.61
CA GLY A 29 -1.65 23.88 -1.54
C GLY A 29 -2.68 22.97 -0.84
N TYR A 30 -2.30 21.74 -0.52
CA TYR A 30 -3.06 20.79 0.29
C TYR A 30 -2.52 20.66 1.74
N GLY A 31 -1.49 21.42 2.12
CA GLY A 31 -0.89 21.42 3.46
C GLY A 31 -1.84 21.89 4.56
N GLY A 32 -1.35 21.90 5.77
CA GLY A 32 -2.09 22.34 6.97
C GLY A 32 -1.83 21.47 8.20
N PRO A 33 -2.40 21.83 9.35
CA PRO A 33 -2.28 21.00 10.56
C PRO A 33 -3.00 19.66 10.37
N LEU A 34 -2.47 18.58 10.93
CA LEU A 34 -3.09 17.25 10.81
C LEU A 34 -4.51 17.22 11.39
N ARG A 35 -4.78 18.04 12.41
CA ARG A 35 -6.11 18.14 13.02
C ARG A 35 -7.21 18.56 12.03
N ARG A 36 -6.90 19.23 10.92
CA ARG A 36 -7.90 19.59 9.91
C ARG A 36 -8.59 18.38 9.27
N HIS A 37 -7.94 17.21 9.35
CA HIS A 37 -8.48 15.96 8.81
C HIS A 37 -9.35 15.20 9.81
N VAL A 38 -9.44 15.67 11.07
CA VAL A 38 -10.37 15.11 12.06
C VAL A 38 -11.79 15.52 11.68
N VAL A 39 -12.57 14.56 11.21
CA VAL A 39 -13.95 14.78 10.75
C VAL A 39 -14.90 14.67 11.94
N ARG A 40 -15.18 15.80 12.61
CA ARG A 40 -16.19 15.93 13.67
C ARG A 40 -16.05 14.99 14.88
N GLU A 41 -16.87 15.16 15.87
CA GLU A 41 -16.85 14.61 17.25
C GLU A 41 -16.66 13.07 17.41
N LYS A 42 -16.54 12.30 16.35
CA LYS A 42 -16.41 10.83 16.37
C LYS A 42 -15.14 10.29 15.72
N ASP A 43 -14.21 11.17 15.34
CA ASP A 43 -13.00 10.74 14.68
C ASP A 43 -11.87 10.60 15.70
N PHE A 44 -11.83 9.46 16.36
CA PHE A 44 -10.85 9.18 17.41
C PHE A 44 -9.56 8.56 16.86
N ARG A 45 -9.51 8.11 15.61
CA ARG A 45 -8.36 7.34 15.10
C ARG A 45 -7.11 8.14 14.93
N LEU A 46 -7.19 9.30 14.27
CA LEU A 46 -6.03 10.19 14.19
C LEU A 46 -5.58 10.66 15.59
N GLN A 47 -6.52 10.82 16.52
CA GLN A 47 -6.22 11.19 17.91
C GLN A 47 -5.52 10.06 18.70
N GLN A 48 -5.66 8.82 18.26
CA GLN A 48 -5.04 7.65 18.88
C GLN A 48 -3.73 7.22 18.23
N LEU A 49 -3.29 7.91 17.17
CA LEU A 49 -2.02 7.67 16.50
C LEU A 49 -0.91 8.58 17.04
N GLN A 50 0.30 8.11 16.85
CA GLN A 50 1.51 8.91 17.04
C GLN A 50 2.24 9.03 15.71
N PHE A 51 2.64 10.23 15.40
CA PHE A 51 3.19 10.63 14.10
C PHE A 51 4.64 11.09 14.25
N ASP A 52 5.42 10.90 13.21
CA ASP A 52 6.76 11.47 13.14
C ASP A 52 6.74 13.01 13.18
N SER A 53 7.69 13.63 13.88
CA SER A 53 7.74 15.08 14.12
C SER A 53 8.28 15.93 12.97
N SER A 54 8.63 15.33 11.82
CA SER A 54 9.25 16.06 10.71
C SER A 54 8.24 16.75 9.78
N PRO A 55 8.64 17.85 9.12
CA PRO A 55 7.85 18.45 8.04
C PRO A 55 7.58 17.49 6.88
N ALA A 56 8.52 16.59 6.59
CA ALA A 56 8.36 15.59 5.52
C ALA A 56 7.23 14.60 5.86
N ALA A 57 7.13 14.14 7.11
CA ALA A 57 6.02 13.31 7.56
C ALA A 57 4.68 14.05 7.52
N LEU A 58 4.66 15.32 7.94
CA LEU A 58 3.46 16.16 7.83
C LEU A 58 2.98 16.26 6.38
N ARG A 59 3.90 16.47 5.44
CA ARG A 59 3.58 16.50 4.00
C ARG A 59 3.04 15.18 3.50
N LEU A 60 3.67 14.06 3.90
CA LEU A 60 3.21 12.70 3.56
C LEU A 60 1.76 12.45 4.02
N TRP A 61 1.46 12.77 5.27
CA TRP A 61 0.13 12.59 5.83
C TRP A 61 -0.91 13.48 5.15
N ASN A 62 -0.61 14.76 4.93
CA ASN A 62 -1.49 15.66 4.21
C ASN A 62 -1.73 15.18 2.77
N PHE A 63 -0.71 14.65 2.10
CA PHE A 63 -0.87 14.09 0.76
C PHE A 63 -1.84 12.91 0.77
N LEU A 64 -1.65 11.94 1.66
CA LEU A 64 -2.54 10.78 1.76
C LEU A 64 -3.99 11.21 2.04
N LEU A 65 -4.19 12.01 3.08
CA LEU A 65 -5.52 12.36 3.59
C LEU A 65 -6.30 13.33 2.70
N THR A 66 -5.68 13.91 1.68
CA THR A 66 -6.31 14.82 0.72
C THR A 66 -6.54 14.21 -0.66
N GLU A 67 -6.46 12.90 -0.80
CA GLU A 67 -6.66 12.27 -2.11
C GLU A 67 -8.04 12.60 -2.72
N ASN A 68 -9.12 12.54 -1.92
CA ASN A 68 -10.44 12.95 -2.40
C ASN A 68 -10.46 14.40 -2.90
N GLU A 69 -9.87 15.34 -2.16
CA GLU A 69 -9.81 16.75 -2.56
C GLU A 69 -9.08 16.91 -3.91
N ARG A 70 -7.98 16.17 -4.12
CA ARG A 70 -7.23 16.19 -5.38
C ARG A 70 -8.02 15.61 -6.55
N LEU A 71 -8.69 14.49 -6.33
CA LEU A 71 -9.55 13.86 -7.35
C LEU A 71 -10.75 14.74 -7.72
N GLN A 72 -11.41 15.38 -6.74
CA GLN A 72 -12.49 16.34 -7.00
C GLN A 72 -12.00 17.54 -7.79
N ARG A 73 -10.81 18.06 -7.45
CA ARG A 73 -10.19 19.17 -8.18
C ARG A 73 -9.84 18.78 -9.61
N ALA A 74 -9.27 17.58 -9.80
CA ALA A 74 -8.98 17.06 -11.13
C ALA A 74 -10.24 16.96 -11.99
N ARG A 75 -11.34 16.45 -11.43
CA ARG A 75 -12.64 16.40 -12.10
C ARG A 75 -13.15 17.80 -12.46
N ALA A 76 -13.07 18.75 -11.54
CA ALA A 76 -13.49 20.14 -11.80
C ALA A 76 -12.67 20.79 -12.93
N ASN A 77 -11.42 20.37 -13.12
CA ASN A 77 -10.56 20.78 -14.23
C ASN A 77 -10.84 20.03 -15.54
N GLY A 78 -11.79 19.08 -15.55
CA GLY A 78 -12.18 18.33 -16.74
C GLY A 78 -11.41 17.00 -16.94
N ASP A 79 -10.57 16.61 -16.00
CA ASP A 79 -9.89 15.31 -16.06
C ASP A 79 -10.91 14.16 -15.89
N LYS A 80 -10.69 13.06 -16.60
CA LYS A 80 -11.40 11.80 -16.42
C LYS A 80 -10.82 11.02 -15.25
N ILE A 81 -11.71 10.43 -14.45
CA ILE A 81 -11.33 9.66 -13.28
C ILE A 81 -11.53 8.17 -13.54
N VAL A 82 -10.48 7.39 -13.37
CA VAL A 82 -10.48 5.93 -13.53
C VAL A 82 -10.22 5.28 -12.17
N GLY A 83 -11.15 4.46 -11.72
CA GLY A 83 -10.92 3.58 -10.58
C GLY A 83 -10.29 2.26 -11.04
N THR A 84 -9.28 1.77 -10.35
CA THR A 84 -8.64 0.47 -10.64
C THR A 84 -8.81 -0.48 -9.48
N MET A 85 -9.20 -1.72 -9.76
CA MET A 85 -9.46 -2.75 -8.76
C MET A 85 -8.67 -4.03 -9.09
N LYS A 86 -8.09 -4.67 -8.10
CA LYS A 86 -7.28 -5.90 -8.23
C LYS A 86 -6.03 -5.76 -9.12
N ASP A 87 -5.57 -4.58 -9.34
CA ASP A 87 -4.37 -4.32 -10.13
C ASP A 87 -3.46 -3.37 -9.37
N LEU A 88 -2.30 -3.83 -9.04
CA LEU A 88 -1.35 -3.08 -8.24
C LEU A 88 -0.18 -2.60 -9.11
N GLY A 89 -0.46 -1.68 -10.04
CA GLY A 89 0.57 -0.91 -10.71
C GLY A 89 0.75 -1.13 -12.19
N THR A 90 -0.25 -1.66 -12.92
CA THR A 90 -0.23 -1.76 -14.38
C THR A 90 -1.23 -0.81 -15.04
N VAL A 91 -2.53 -0.97 -14.80
CA VAL A 91 -3.56 -0.09 -15.36
C VAL A 91 -3.41 1.38 -14.93
N PRO A 92 -3.07 1.71 -13.66
CA PRO A 92 -2.80 3.09 -13.29
C PRO A 92 -1.67 3.73 -14.08
N VAL A 93 -0.62 2.99 -14.42
CA VAL A 93 0.48 3.49 -15.26
C VAL A 93 -0.01 3.82 -16.67
N MET A 94 -0.92 3.00 -17.21
CA MET A 94 -1.53 3.24 -18.53
C MET A 94 -2.45 4.47 -18.52
N ALA A 95 -3.34 4.57 -17.52
CA ALA A 95 -4.22 5.73 -17.34
C ALA A 95 -3.43 7.02 -17.21
N TYR A 96 -2.41 6.98 -16.43
CA TYR A 96 -1.51 8.05 -16.15
C TYR A 96 -0.63 8.51 -17.33
N ALA A 97 -0.33 7.62 -18.27
CA ALA A 97 0.34 7.98 -19.53
C ALA A 97 -0.56 8.81 -20.46
N LEU A 98 -1.86 8.94 -20.15
CA LEU A 98 -2.83 9.71 -20.92
C LEU A 98 -3.09 11.08 -20.26
N PRO A 99 -2.75 12.21 -20.92
CA PRO A 99 -3.06 13.53 -20.40
C PRO A 99 -4.58 13.72 -20.22
N GLY A 100 -4.98 14.23 -19.05
CA GLY A 100 -6.38 14.45 -18.70
C GLY A 100 -7.07 13.19 -18.12
N VAL A 101 -6.31 12.18 -17.72
CA VAL A 101 -6.81 11.02 -17.01
C VAL A 101 -6.10 10.91 -15.66
N ARG A 102 -6.88 10.67 -14.61
CA ARG A 102 -6.40 10.37 -13.26
C ARG A 102 -6.88 9.00 -12.84
N ALA A 103 -6.00 8.19 -12.29
CA ALA A 103 -6.37 6.91 -11.73
C ALA A 103 -6.27 6.94 -10.20
N PHE A 104 -7.05 6.11 -9.53
CA PHE A 104 -6.99 5.89 -8.08
C PHE A 104 -7.45 4.49 -7.73
N TYR A 105 -7.19 4.10 -6.49
CA TYR A 105 -7.63 2.81 -5.95
C TYR A 105 -8.80 3.01 -4.98
N PRO A 106 -10.01 2.54 -5.35
CA PRO A 106 -11.21 2.69 -4.51
C PRO A 106 -11.17 1.96 -3.17
N ASP A 107 -10.26 1.00 -3.00
CA ASP A 107 -10.04 0.30 -1.74
C ASP A 107 -9.63 1.24 -0.58
N GLY A 108 -9.13 2.41 -0.89
CA GLY A 108 -8.98 3.50 0.07
C GLY A 108 -10.28 3.87 0.79
N ALA A 109 -11.44 3.49 0.24
CA ALA A 109 -12.73 3.72 0.87
C ALA A 109 -12.89 3.04 2.24
N TRP A 110 -12.24 1.91 2.49
CA TRP A 110 -12.22 1.30 3.82
C TRP A 110 -10.95 1.64 4.59
N TRP A 111 -9.85 1.86 3.90
CA TRP A 111 -8.56 2.13 4.52
C TRP A 111 -8.44 3.57 5.01
N THR A 112 -8.73 4.57 4.16
CA THR A 112 -8.78 5.98 4.57
C THR A 112 -9.83 6.24 5.67
N PRO A 113 -11.08 5.74 5.54
CA PRO A 113 -12.04 5.84 6.64
C PRO A 113 -11.61 5.12 7.92
N CYS A 114 -10.83 4.05 7.83
CA CYS A 114 -10.28 3.38 9.00
C CYS A 114 -9.39 4.31 9.83
N LEU A 115 -8.62 5.17 9.19
CA LEU A 115 -7.84 6.21 9.87
C LEU A 115 -8.72 7.22 10.60
N MET A 116 -9.93 7.45 10.09
CA MET A 116 -10.87 8.48 10.56
C MET A 116 -12.10 7.93 11.27
N GLU A 117 -12.08 6.66 11.67
CA GLU A 117 -13.23 5.95 12.27
C GLU A 117 -14.53 5.96 11.45
N CYS A 118 -14.46 6.24 10.17
CA CYS A 118 -15.64 6.21 9.31
C CYS A 118 -15.99 4.80 8.79
N SER A 119 -15.11 3.83 8.95
CA SER A 119 -15.27 2.48 8.42
C SER A 119 -16.48 1.74 9.00
N ASP A 120 -16.79 1.92 10.28
CA ASP A 120 -17.97 1.30 10.89
C ASP A 120 -19.26 1.70 10.19
N LYS A 121 -19.42 2.99 9.85
CA LYS A 121 -20.59 3.47 9.09
C LYS A 121 -20.68 2.77 7.74
N LEU A 122 -19.56 2.70 7.00
CA LEU A 122 -19.53 2.06 5.69
C LEU A 122 -19.74 0.55 5.78
N LEU A 123 -19.18 -0.11 6.79
CA LEU A 123 -19.37 -1.55 7.01
C LEU A 123 -20.83 -1.87 7.32
N GLN A 124 -21.50 -1.10 8.19
CA GLN A 124 -22.92 -1.24 8.50
C GLN A 124 -23.81 -0.97 7.27
N GLN A 125 -23.46 0.02 6.46
CA GLN A 125 -24.18 0.29 5.21
C GLN A 125 -24.02 -0.87 4.20
N ALA A 126 -22.83 -1.47 4.10
CA ALA A 126 -22.61 -2.65 3.27
C ALA A 126 -23.47 -3.85 3.73
N GLU A 127 -23.60 -4.05 5.04
CA GLU A 127 -24.49 -5.07 5.62
C GLU A 127 -25.96 -4.80 5.27
N ALA A 128 -26.39 -3.56 5.37
CA ALA A 128 -27.74 -3.15 4.93
C ALA A 128 -27.97 -3.35 3.42
N MET A 129 -26.91 -3.33 2.62
CA MET A 129 -26.94 -3.66 1.18
C MET A 129 -26.84 -5.17 0.90
N GLY A 130 -26.84 -6.01 1.95
CA GLY A 130 -26.87 -7.47 1.85
C GLY A 130 -25.49 -8.13 1.76
N ILE A 131 -24.42 -7.46 2.14
CA ILE A 131 -23.09 -8.07 2.25
C ILE A 131 -22.83 -8.43 3.71
N ASP A 132 -22.72 -9.72 3.99
CA ASP A 132 -22.55 -10.25 5.34
C ASP A 132 -21.27 -9.73 6.03
N ALA A 133 -21.33 -9.57 7.37
CA ALA A 133 -20.21 -9.08 8.18
C ALA A 133 -18.97 -9.98 8.13
N SER A 134 -19.12 -11.26 7.79
CA SER A 134 -18.02 -12.20 7.60
C SER A 134 -17.25 -12.00 6.28
N PHE A 135 -17.77 -11.19 5.37
CA PHE A 135 -17.07 -10.83 4.14
C PHE A 135 -15.97 -9.80 4.40
N CYS A 136 -14.94 -9.78 3.55
CA CYS A 136 -13.82 -8.85 3.65
C CYS A 136 -14.29 -7.40 3.89
N PRO A 137 -13.62 -6.64 4.77
CA PRO A 137 -13.91 -5.23 4.98
C PRO A 137 -13.86 -4.35 3.72
N VAL A 138 -13.27 -4.84 2.63
CA VAL A 138 -13.36 -4.19 1.31
C VAL A 138 -14.79 -3.95 0.85
N ARG A 139 -15.79 -4.64 1.46
CA ARG A 139 -17.21 -4.38 1.26
C ARG A 139 -17.61 -2.92 1.50
N ALA A 140 -16.83 -2.17 2.29
CA ALA A 140 -17.03 -0.74 2.52
C ALA A 140 -16.95 0.10 1.23
N MET A 141 -16.29 -0.40 0.18
CA MET A 141 -16.28 0.27 -1.12
C MET A 141 -17.67 0.41 -1.72
N LEU A 142 -18.55 -0.59 -1.53
CA LEU A 142 -19.89 -0.57 -2.12
C LEU A 142 -20.68 0.69 -1.71
N PRO A 143 -20.93 0.94 -0.41
CA PRO A 143 -21.59 2.18 0.01
C PRO A 143 -20.74 3.45 -0.27
N ALA A 144 -19.41 3.37 -0.30
CA ALA A 144 -18.59 4.52 -0.66
C ALA A 144 -18.81 4.97 -2.11
N PHE A 145 -19.02 4.04 -3.03
CA PHE A 145 -19.42 4.36 -4.42
C PHE A 145 -20.81 4.99 -4.48
N GLU A 146 -21.75 4.51 -3.68
CA GLU A 146 -23.13 5.03 -3.68
C GLU A 146 -23.22 6.43 -3.08
N THR A 147 -22.49 6.69 -1.99
CA THR A 147 -22.52 8.00 -1.32
C THR A 147 -21.67 9.05 -2.01
N GLY A 148 -20.55 8.64 -2.64
CA GLY A 148 -19.57 9.56 -3.21
C GLY A 148 -18.84 10.43 -2.18
N GLU A 149 -18.91 10.10 -0.88
CA GLU A 149 -18.35 10.92 0.20
C GLU A 149 -16.82 10.86 0.23
N HIS A 150 -16.21 9.73 -0.20
CA HIS A 150 -14.78 9.45 -0.04
C HIS A 150 -13.96 9.65 -1.30
N PHE A 151 -14.61 9.64 -2.45
CA PHE A 151 -14.01 9.89 -3.76
C PHE A 151 -15.10 10.22 -4.80
N PRO A 152 -14.77 10.92 -5.89
CA PRO A 152 -15.74 11.14 -6.96
C PRO A 152 -16.05 9.82 -7.68
N LYS A 153 -17.31 9.61 -8.07
CA LYS A 153 -17.67 8.44 -8.91
C LYS A 153 -16.78 8.42 -10.15
N PRO A 154 -16.02 7.33 -10.41
CA PRO A 154 -15.15 7.28 -11.58
C PRO A 154 -15.95 7.25 -12.88
N ASP A 155 -15.36 7.75 -13.95
CA ASP A 155 -15.93 7.68 -15.29
C ASP A 155 -15.84 6.24 -15.84
N LEU A 156 -14.84 5.46 -15.35
CA LEU A 156 -14.64 4.07 -15.67
C LEU A 156 -14.01 3.34 -14.48
N LEU A 157 -14.52 2.14 -14.18
CA LEU A 157 -13.84 1.19 -13.30
C LEU A 157 -13.15 0.13 -14.16
N VAL A 158 -11.88 -0.12 -13.89
CA VAL A 158 -11.14 -1.22 -14.51
C VAL A 158 -10.86 -2.26 -13.45
N CYS A 159 -11.37 -3.47 -13.62
CA CYS A 159 -11.23 -4.55 -12.65
C CYS A 159 -10.63 -5.78 -13.31
N SER A 160 -9.59 -6.36 -12.72
CA SER A 160 -9.07 -7.63 -13.17
C SER A 160 -9.91 -8.80 -12.66
N THR A 161 -9.93 -9.89 -13.41
CA THR A 161 -10.50 -11.18 -13.00
C THR A 161 -9.41 -12.26 -13.07
N GLY A 162 -9.66 -13.44 -12.53
CA GLY A 162 -8.70 -14.53 -12.50
C GLY A 162 -7.87 -14.56 -11.24
N ALA A 163 -6.56 -14.50 -11.35
CA ALA A 163 -5.68 -14.41 -10.18
C ALA A 163 -5.86 -13.07 -9.45
N VAL A 164 -5.40 -12.94 -8.26
CA VAL A 164 -5.42 -11.83 -7.33
C VAL A 164 -6.55 -11.98 -6.28
N CYS A 165 -7.50 -11.11 -6.14
CA CYS A 165 -8.42 -11.09 -5.01
C CYS A 165 -9.88 -11.29 -5.44
N ASP A 166 -10.54 -12.34 -4.97
CA ASP A 166 -11.93 -12.63 -5.31
C ASP A 166 -12.91 -11.65 -4.67
N ASP A 167 -12.54 -11.10 -3.49
CA ASP A 167 -13.40 -10.16 -2.77
C ASP A 167 -13.62 -8.88 -3.60
N PHE A 168 -12.59 -8.36 -4.27
CA PHE A 168 -12.74 -7.23 -5.19
C PHE A 168 -13.63 -7.57 -6.39
N SER A 169 -13.50 -8.79 -6.95
CA SER A 169 -14.37 -9.20 -8.06
C SER A 169 -15.83 -9.24 -7.64
N ALA A 170 -16.13 -9.75 -6.46
CA ALA A 170 -17.49 -9.82 -5.95
C ALA A 170 -18.09 -8.41 -5.74
N ILE A 171 -17.31 -7.50 -5.18
CA ILE A 171 -17.74 -6.09 -5.02
C ILE A 171 -17.91 -5.42 -6.38
N ALA A 172 -17.00 -5.62 -7.33
CA ALA A 172 -17.11 -5.08 -8.67
C ALA A 172 -18.37 -5.57 -9.40
N GLN A 173 -18.72 -6.86 -9.29
CA GLN A 173 -19.98 -7.40 -9.85
C GLN A 173 -21.21 -6.75 -9.21
N ARG A 174 -21.19 -6.47 -7.91
CA ARG A 174 -22.28 -5.75 -7.25
C ARG A 174 -22.38 -4.30 -7.74
N LEU A 175 -21.24 -3.62 -7.94
CA LEU A 175 -21.20 -2.27 -8.52
C LEU A 175 -21.74 -2.25 -9.97
N GLU A 176 -21.39 -3.24 -10.79
CA GLU A 176 -21.93 -3.38 -12.15
C GLU A 176 -23.45 -3.54 -12.12
N HIS A 177 -23.97 -4.36 -11.20
CA HIS A 177 -25.43 -4.52 -11.01
C HIS A 177 -26.11 -3.21 -10.56
N LEU A 178 -25.42 -2.35 -9.84
CA LEU A 178 -25.88 -1.01 -9.45
C LEU A 178 -25.72 0.04 -10.57
N GLY A 179 -25.26 -0.36 -11.75
CA GLY A 179 -25.18 0.50 -12.94
C GLY A 179 -23.85 1.23 -13.11
N HIS A 180 -22.81 0.86 -12.36
CA HIS A 180 -21.47 1.40 -12.60
C HIS A 180 -20.85 0.76 -13.85
N SER A 181 -20.16 1.58 -14.66
CA SER A 181 -19.46 1.11 -15.84
C SER A 181 -18.15 0.41 -15.43
N ILE A 182 -18.03 -0.87 -15.71
CA ILE A 182 -16.86 -1.68 -15.38
C ILE A 182 -16.26 -2.28 -16.64
N PHE A 183 -14.95 -2.12 -16.81
CA PHE A 183 -14.16 -2.80 -17.83
C PHE A 183 -13.41 -3.96 -17.19
N TRP A 184 -13.75 -5.18 -17.59
CA TRP A 184 -13.13 -6.40 -17.10
C TRP A 184 -11.96 -6.82 -17.99
N TRP A 185 -10.86 -7.20 -17.34
CA TRP A 185 -9.71 -7.80 -17.98
C TRP A 185 -9.18 -8.99 -17.17
N GLU A 186 -8.45 -9.91 -17.79
CA GLU A 186 -8.07 -11.18 -17.17
C GLU A 186 -6.57 -11.26 -16.87
N ILE A 187 -6.23 -11.77 -15.67
CA ILE A 187 -4.88 -12.16 -15.29
C ILE A 187 -4.91 -13.66 -14.97
N PRO A 188 -4.31 -14.53 -15.80
CA PRO A 188 -4.24 -15.94 -15.51
C PRO A 188 -3.32 -16.21 -14.32
N ARG A 189 -3.62 -17.25 -13.54
CA ARG A 189 -2.72 -17.67 -12.47
C ARG A 189 -1.36 -18.08 -13.06
N ARG A 190 -0.28 -17.45 -12.61
CA ARG A 190 1.08 -17.73 -13.04
C ARG A 190 1.48 -19.15 -12.68
N ARG A 191 2.11 -19.85 -13.62
CA ARG A 191 2.79 -21.11 -13.43
C ARG A 191 4.20 -21.06 -14.03
N GLN A 192 5.02 -22.00 -13.65
CA GLN A 192 6.31 -22.20 -14.30
C GLN A 192 6.12 -22.76 -15.73
N PRO A 193 7.01 -22.40 -16.68
CA PRO A 193 7.01 -23.02 -18.00
C PRO A 193 7.20 -24.55 -17.87
N ALA A 194 6.39 -25.31 -18.60
CA ALA A 194 6.57 -26.76 -18.69
C ALA A 194 7.73 -27.13 -19.64
N ALA A 195 8.15 -28.37 -19.61
CA ALA A 195 9.19 -28.86 -20.51
C ALA A 195 8.79 -28.67 -21.98
N GLY A 196 9.62 -27.98 -22.75
CA GLY A 196 9.36 -27.65 -24.16
C GLY A 196 8.56 -26.37 -24.40
N GLU A 197 8.06 -25.72 -23.36
CA GLU A 197 7.44 -24.39 -23.51
C GLU A 197 8.49 -23.26 -23.53
N THR A 198 8.23 -22.25 -24.32
CA THR A 198 9.01 -21.01 -24.30
C THR A 198 8.69 -20.26 -23.01
N GLY A 199 9.71 -20.05 -22.14
CA GLY A 199 9.60 -19.23 -20.93
C GLY A 199 9.96 -17.77 -21.19
N CYS A 200 9.36 -16.88 -20.41
CA CYS A 200 9.75 -15.47 -20.28
C CYS A 200 10.23 -15.20 -18.87
N ALA A 201 11.34 -14.48 -18.75
CA ALA A 201 11.79 -13.95 -17.47
C ALA A 201 10.88 -12.79 -17.03
N LEU A 202 10.54 -12.77 -15.75
CA LEU A 202 9.72 -11.74 -15.12
C LEU A 202 10.55 -11.00 -14.05
N PRO A 203 10.12 -9.80 -13.60
CA PRO A 203 10.70 -9.15 -12.44
C PRO A 203 10.75 -10.08 -11.21
N GLY A 204 11.72 -9.88 -10.32
CA GLY A 204 11.85 -10.66 -9.08
C GLY A 204 12.38 -12.07 -9.23
N ASP A 205 13.15 -12.37 -10.30
CA ASP A 205 13.69 -13.69 -10.62
C ASP A 205 12.61 -14.77 -10.83
N LEU A 206 11.47 -14.36 -11.33
CA LEU A 206 10.34 -15.21 -11.66
C LEU A 206 10.30 -15.56 -13.15
N ALA A 207 9.48 -16.54 -13.49
CA ALA A 207 9.24 -16.92 -14.87
C ALA A 207 7.77 -17.28 -15.12
N ALA A 208 7.33 -17.11 -16.36
CA ALA A 208 6.04 -17.57 -16.85
C ALA A 208 6.16 -18.11 -18.27
N PRO A 209 5.25 -19.00 -18.73
CA PRO A 209 5.16 -19.34 -20.14
C PRO A 209 4.85 -18.12 -20.99
N LYS A 210 5.49 -18.02 -22.16
CA LYS A 210 5.25 -16.91 -23.09
C LYS A 210 3.77 -16.73 -23.43
N ILE A 211 3.02 -17.81 -23.54
CA ILE A 211 1.58 -17.77 -23.81
C ILE A 211 0.80 -16.99 -22.74
N GLN A 212 1.22 -17.04 -21.46
CA GLN A 212 0.59 -16.25 -20.40
C GLN A 212 0.95 -14.75 -20.53
N VAL A 213 2.21 -14.44 -20.89
CA VAL A 213 2.63 -13.06 -21.16
C VAL A 213 1.86 -12.49 -22.34
N ASP A 214 1.72 -13.25 -23.42
CA ASP A 214 0.98 -12.82 -24.61
C ASP A 214 -0.52 -12.63 -24.32
N CYS A 215 -1.11 -13.48 -23.48
CA CYS A 215 -2.50 -13.33 -23.02
C CYS A 215 -2.69 -12.02 -22.26
N VAL A 216 -1.88 -11.77 -21.23
CA VAL A 216 -1.98 -10.54 -20.43
C VAL A 216 -1.68 -9.29 -21.27
N ARG A 217 -0.72 -9.38 -22.20
CA ARG A 217 -0.44 -8.29 -23.14
C ARG A 217 -1.65 -7.96 -24.02
N ALA A 218 -2.38 -8.98 -24.50
CA ALA A 218 -3.60 -8.78 -25.28
C ALA A 218 -4.71 -8.12 -24.45
N GLU A 219 -4.88 -8.53 -23.19
CA GLU A 219 -5.83 -7.92 -22.28
C GLU A 219 -5.46 -6.45 -21.97
N LEU A 220 -4.20 -6.16 -21.70
CA LEU A 220 -3.74 -4.77 -21.48
C LEU A 220 -3.91 -3.92 -22.75
N LEU A 221 -3.80 -4.48 -23.94
CA LEU A 221 -4.12 -3.75 -25.16
C LEU A 221 -5.60 -3.32 -25.21
N ARG A 222 -6.52 -4.20 -24.80
CA ARG A 222 -7.96 -3.87 -24.67
C ARG A 222 -8.20 -2.78 -23.63
N VAL A 223 -7.53 -2.87 -22.47
CA VAL A 223 -7.57 -1.82 -21.44
C VAL A 223 -7.07 -0.49 -22.02
N GLY A 224 -5.94 -0.50 -22.74
CA GLY A 224 -5.38 0.70 -23.38
C GLY A 224 -6.32 1.35 -24.38
N GLN A 225 -7.08 0.55 -25.14
CA GLN A 225 -8.10 1.05 -26.05
C GLN A 225 -9.24 1.73 -25.30
N ALA A 226 -9.79 1.10 -24.26
CA ALA A 226 -10.86 1.66 -23.44
C ALA A 226 -10.43 2.97 -22.74
N LEU A 227 -9.22 3.02 -22.20
CA LEU A 227 -8.65 4.25 -21.62
C LEU A 227 -8.45 5.33 -22.68
N GLY A 228 -8.01 4.97 -23.87
CA GLY A 228 -7.83 5.87 -25.01
C GLY A 228 -9.15 6.47 -25.48
N GLU A 229 -10.21 5.67 -25.60
CA GLU A 229 -11.57 6.12 -25.92
C GLU A 229 -12.09 7.09 -24.85
N LEU A 230 -11.94 6.76 -23.57
CA LEU A 230 -12.32 7.64 -22.46
C LEU A 230 -11.61 9.00 -22.52
N ALA A 231 -10.31 8.98 -22.85
CA ALA A 231 -9.46 10.17 -22.93
C ALA A 231 -9.64 10.97 -24.24
N GLY A 232 -10.28 10.39 -25.26
CA GLY A 232 -10.26 10.93 -26.62
C GLY A 232 -8.86 11.00 -27.23
N LYS A 233 -7.95 10.06 -26.86
CA LYS A 233 -6.54 10.05 -27.25
C LYS A 233 -6.02 8.62 -27.40
N THR A 234 -5.07 8.41 -28.29
CA THR A 234 -4.42 7.11 -28.44
C THR A 234 -3.34 6.92 -27.38
N LEU A 235 -3.34 5.76 -26.72
CA LEU A 235 -2.24 5.32 -25.86
C LEU A 235 -1.23 4.57 -26.74
N ASP A 236 -0.24 5.28 -27.27
CA ASP A 236 0.84 4.71 -28.06
C ASP A 236 2.02 4.25 -27.17
N ASP A 237 2.94 3.49 -27.76
CA ASP A 237 4.13 2.97 -27.07
C ASP A 237 5.02 4.08 -26.48
N GLY A 238 5.11 5.22 -27.14
CA GLY A 238 5.91 6.35 -26.66
C GLY A 238 5.37 6.94 -25.37
N ARG A 239 4.05 7.14 -25.29
CA ARG A 239 3.34 7.60 -24.10
C ARG A 239 3.41 6.57 -22.97
N LEU A 240 3.20 5.29 -23.31
CA LEU A 240 3.24 4.23 -22.33
C LEU A 240 4.65 4.06 -21.74
N ALA A 241 5.68 4.12 -22.57
CA ALA A 241 7.08 4.12 -22.11
C ALA A 241 7.38 5.32 -21.19
N ALA A 242 6.85 6.51 -21.49
CA ALA A 242 6.97 7.67 -20.62
C ALA A 242 6.27 7.46 -19.27
N GLY A 243 5.08 6.87 -19.27
CA GLY A 243 4.34 6.50 -18.05
C GLY A 243 5.11 5.49 -17.19
N ILE A 244 5.69 4.47 -17.82
CA ILE A 244 6.55 3.47 -17.16
C ILE A 244 7.75 4.14 -16.49
N ARG A 245 8.47 5.02 -17.20
CA ARG A 245 9.61 5.75 -16.60
C ARG A 245 9.21 6.59 -15.39
N ALA A 246 8.04 7.25 -15.46
CA ALA A 246 7.53 8.05 -14.35
C ALA A 246 7.15 7.18 -13.14
N ALA A 247 6.49 6.04 -13.36
CA ALA A 247 6.20 5.07 -12.32
C ALA A 247 7.48 4.53 -11.68
N ASN A 248 8.47 4.19 -12.50
CA ASN A 248 9.76 3.72 -12.03
C ASN A 248 10.54 4.76 -11.23
N GLN A 249 10.33 6.06 -11.46
CA GLN A 249 10.92 7.11 -10.62
C GLN A 249 10.42 7.00 -9.18
N ALA A 250 9.09 6.90 -8.97
CA ALA A 250 8.52 6.71 -7.65
C ALA A 250 9.00 5.40 -7.00
N ARG A 251 9.05 4.31 -7.78
CA ARG A 251 9.51 2.99 -7.30
C ARG A 251 10.98 3.01 -6.86
N ARG A 252 11.87 3.70 -7.59
CA ARG A 252 13.28 3.87 -7.19
C ARG A 252 13.43 4.68 -5.91
N LEU A 253 12.64 5.72 -5.73
CA LEU A 253 12.63 6.51 -4.49
C LEU A 253 12.19 5.66 -3.30
N LEU A 254 11.10 4.90 -3.46
CA LEU A 254 10.60 3.99 -2.44
C LEU A 254 11.58 2.87 -2.11
N ASP A 255 12.21 2.23 -3.10
CA ASP A 255 13.25 1.22 -2.88
C ASP A 255 14.43 1.81 -2.10
N THR A 256 14.88 3.01 -2.48
CA THR A 256 15.97 3.70 -1.77
C THR A 256 15.57 4.05 -0.33
N LEU A 257 14.34 4.53 -0.11
CA LEU A 257 13.82 4.81 1.22
C LEU A 257 13.77 3.54 2.08
N ARG A 258 13.19 2.45 1.55
CA ARG A 258 13.14 1.14 2.23
C ARG A 258 14.53 0.66 2.64
N ARG A 259 15.46 0.65 1.71
CA ARG A 259 16.86 0.24 2.00
C ARG A 259 17.48 1.12 3.07
N THR A 260 17.30 2.43 3.00
CA THR A 260 17.87 3.35 3.98
C THR A 260 17.28 3.12 5.38
N VAL A 261 15.96 2.97 5.50
CA VAL A 261 15.28 2.77 6.78
C VAL A 261 15.59 1.40 7.36
N TYR A 262 15.46 0.35 6.55
CA TYR A 262 15.55 -1.03 7.04
C TYR A 262 16.98 -1.51 7.30
N SER A 263 17.98 -0.96 6.60
CA SER A 263 19.38 -1.27 6.88
C SER A 263 20.01 -0.46 8.02
N ALA A 264 19.37 0.64 8.44
CA ALA A 264 19.87 1.49 9.50
C ALA A 264 20.01 0.73 10.85
N PRO A 265 20.98 1.10 11.70
CA PRO A 265 21.19 0.44 13.01
C PRO A 265 19.99 0.63 13.96
N ALA A 266 19.24 1.70 13.80
CA ALA A 266 18.03 2.06 14.53
C ALA A 266 17.01 2.67 13.55
N ALA A 267 15.72 2.82 13.92
CA ALA A 267 14.73 3.31 12.97
C ALA A 267 14.78 4.85 12.83
N PRO A 268 15.19 5.39 11.67
CA PRO A 268 15.16 6.83 11.42
C PRO A 268 13.77 7.36 11.13
N LEU A 269 12.81 6.49 10.81
CA LEU A 269 11.41 6.79 10.52
C LEU A 269 10.54 5.75 11.23
N PRO A 270 9.41 6.14 11.88
CA PRO A 270 8.49 5.19 12.48
C PRO A 270 7.85 4.24 11.47
N ALA A 271 7.41 3.08 11.94
CA ALA A 271 6.77 2.03 11.13
C ALA A 271 5.51 2.53 10.42
N LEU A 272 4.76 3.41 11.07
CA LEU A 272 3.52 3.96 10.53
C LEU A 272 3.77 4.83 9.30
N GLU A 273 4.72 5.78 9.37
CA GLU A 273 5.09 6.62 8.23
C GLU A 273 5.72 5.79 7.11
N MET A 274 6.45 4.73 7.46
CA MET A 274 7.03 3.86 6.44
C MET A 274 5.94 3.06 5.70
N LEU A 275 4.93 2.54 6.41
CA LEU A 275 3.76 1.90 5.81
C LEU A 275 3.03 2.86 4.86
N VAL A 276 2.76 4.09 5.32
CA VAL A 276 2.09 5.12 4.51
C VAL A 276 2.93 5.48 3.28
N ALA A 277 4.25 5.62 3.43
CA ALA A 277 5.14 5.89 2.29
C ALA A 277 5.12 4.75 1.26
N GLU A 278 5.16 3.49 1.71
CA GLU A 278 5.10 2.33 0.81
C GLU A 278 3.78 2.25 0.04
N MET A 279 2.68 2.72 0.62
CA MET A 279 1.39 2.81 -0.09
C MET A 279 1.41 3.78 -1.27
N LEU A 280 2.34 4.72 -1.32
CA LEU A 280 2.48 5.60 -2.46
C LEU A 280 2.89 4.87 -3.74
N ALA A 281 3.33 3.60 -3.66
CA ALA A 281 3.51 2.76 -4.84
C ALA A 281 2.22 2.57 -5.64
N ILE A 282 1.08 2.55 -4.94
CA ILE A 282 -0.24 2.40 -5.55
C ILE A 282 -1.01 3.72 -5.63
N HIS A 283 -0.77 4.67 -4.74
CA HIS A 283 -1.46 5.97 -4.73
C HIS A 283 -0.80 7.06 -5.58
N PHE A 284 0.37 6.81 -6.19
CA PHE A 284 1.08 7.81 -7.00
C PHE A 284 0.27 8.27 -8.21
N CYS A 285 -0.66 7.47 -8.68
CA CYS A 285 -1.42 7.70 -9.91
C CYS A 285 -2.48 8.81 -9.77
N SER A 286 -2.88 9.20 -8.56
CA SER A 286 -3.77 10.34 -8.34
C SER A 286 -3.07 11.70 -8.55
N ASP A 287 -1.79 11.79 -8.17
CA ASP A 287 -0.92 12.95 -8.43
C ASP A 287 0.56 12.55 -8.36
N ARG A 288 1.15 12.25 -9.50
CA ARG A 288 2.51 11.72 -9.60
C ARG A 288 3.60 12.70 -9.23
N GLU A 289 3.44 13.92 -9.67
CA GLU A 289 4.46 14.94 -9.48
C GLU A 289 4.60 15.22 -7.99
N GLU A 290 3.46 15.32 -7.31
CA GLU A 290 3.44 15.50 -5.88
C GLU A 290 3.90 14.24 -5.12
N THR A 291 3.54 13.04 -5.59
CA THR A 291 4.08 11.80 -5.00
C THR A 291 5.60 11.77 -5.02
N VAL A 292 6.21 12.12 -6.15
CA VAL A 292 7.68 12.18 -6.27
C VAL A 292 8.25 13.20 -5.29
N ALA A 293 7.68 14.40 -5.22
CA ALA A 293 8.15 15.46 -4.33
C ALA A 293 8.03 15.08 -2.83
N VAL A 294 6.93 14.43 -2.45
CA VAL A 294 6.74 13.90 -1.08
C VAL A 294 7.78 12.85 -0.73
N LEU A 295 8.06 11.92 -1.66
CA LEU A 295 9.05 10.88 -1.45
C LEU A 295 10.49 11.42 -1.42
N GLU A 296 10.81 12.42 -2.24
CA GLU A 296 12.11 13.10 -2.21
C GLU A 296 12.36 13.80 -0.87
N ASP A 297 11.36 14.54 -0.36
CA ASP A 297 11.45 15.19 0.95
C ASP A 297 11.63 14.18 2.09
N LEU A 298 10.85 13.08 2.06
CA LEU A 298 10.94 12.05 3.08
C LEU A 298 12.28 11.32 3.04
N LEU A 299 12.78 11.01 1.86
CA LEU A 299 14.09 10.37 1.67
C LEU A 299 15.22 11.29 2.15
N ALA A 300 15.15 12.58 1.84
CA ALA A 300 16.14 13.56 2.29
C ALA A 300 16.17 13.68 3.82
N GLU A 301 15.00 13.71 4.48
CA GLU A 301 14.88 13.70 5.93
C GLU A 301 15.51 12.45 6.53
N VAL A 302 15.13 11.26 6.05
CA VAL A 302 15.64 9.98 6.54
C VAL A 302 17.15 9.88 6.36
N GLN A 303 17.68 10.25 5.20
CA GLN A 303 19.13 10.25 4.95
C GLN A 303 19.88 11.22 5.87
N SER A 304 19.27 12.38 6.17
CA SER A 304 19.84 13.35 7.11
C SER A 304 19.93 12.75 8.50
N ARG A 305 18.86 12.12 8.97
CA ARG A 305 18.82 11.47 10.29
C ARG A 305 19.86 10.36 10.43
N VAL A 306 19.96 9.51 9.41
CA VAL A 306 20.97 8.42 9.40
C VAL A 306 22.40 8.99 9.49
N ARG A 307 22.72 10.03 8.70
CA ARG A 307 24.04 10.69 8.76
C ARG A 307 24.35 11.33 10.12
N GLN A 308 23.32 11.81 10.80
CA GLN A 308 23.44 12.48 12.12
C GLN A 308 23.27 11.52 13.31
N ASN A 309 23.11 10.23 13.07
CA ASN A 309 22.77 9.23 14.09
C ASN A 309 21.54 9.62 14.92
N GLN A 310 20.52 10.17 14.28
CA GLN A 310 19.25 10.56 14.89
C GLN A 310 18.18 9.54 14.53
N PHE A 311 17.63 8.88 15.53
CA PHE A 311 16.66 7.81 15.34
C PHE A 311 15.44 8.02 16.23
N VAL A 312 14.28 7.61 15.73
CA VAL A 312 13.01 7.66 16.47
C VAL A 312 12.88 6.46 17.39
N ILE A 313 13.31 5.27 16.91
CA ILE A 313 13.32 4.03 17.69
C ILE A 313 14.77 3.56 17.81
N GLY A 314 15.17 3.21 19.04
CA GLY A 314 16.56 2.89 19.38
C GLY A 314 17.07 1.56 18.81
N THR A 315 18.36 1.31 19.01
CA THR A 315 19.10 0.14 18.53
C THR A 315 18.72 -1.16 19.23
N ASP A 316 18.14 -1.09 20.41
CA ASP A 316 17.72 -2.23 21.24
C ASP A 316 16.39 -2.85 20.80
N ALA A 317 15.63 -2.16 19.92
CA ALA A 317 14.38 -2.64 19.39
C ALA A 317 14.56 -3.95 18.61
N VAL A 318 13.59 -4.86 18.76
CA VAL A 318 13.56 -6.14 18.04
C VAL A 318 13.18 -5.89 16.58
N ARG A 319 13.92 -6.50 15.67
CA ARG A 319 13.73 -6.36 14.22
C ARG A 319 12.62 -7.30 13.75
N ILE A 320 11.46 -6.72 13.40
CA ILE A 320 10.26 -7.46 12.99
C ILE A 320 10.07 -7.32 11.48
N PHE A 321 9.86 -8.43 10.79
CA PHE A 321 9.35 -8.42 9.43
C PHE A 321 7.82 -8.56 9.47
N TRP A 322 7.12 -7.68 8.73
CA TRP A 322 5.66 -7.66 8.73
C TRP A 322 5.08 -8.11 7.39
N VAL A 323 4.21 -9.10 7.44
CA VAL A 323 3.54 -9.69 6.28
C VAL A 323 2.05 -9.35 6.31
N ASN A 324 1.48 -9.06 5.17
CA ASN A 324 0.08 -8.68 4.92
C ASN A 324 -0.30 -7.26 5.38
N PRO A 325 -1.40 -6.70 4.84
CA PRO A 325 -1.87 -5.38 5.21
C PRO A 325 -2.25 -5.24 6.68
N VAL A 326 -2.15 -4.03 7.18
CA VAL A 326 -2.53 -3.66 8.54
C VAL A 326 -3.86 -2.91 8.47
N ALA A 327 -4.93 -3.52 8.94
CA ALA A 327 -6.26 -2.91 8.89
C ALA A 327 -6.45 -1.84 9.99
N ASP A 328 -5.81 -2.01 11.14
CA ASP A 328 -5.80 -1.01 12.22
C ASP A 328 -4.37 -0.47 12.41
N LEU A 329 -4.15 0.77 12.02
CA LEU A 329 -2.83 1.42 12.00
C LEU A 329 -2.20 1.58 13.39
N ARG A 330 -3.01 1.54 14.46
CA ARG A 330 -2.49 1.57 15.84
C ARG A 330 -1.55 0.41 16.14
N ALA A 331 -1.69 -0.71 15.40
CA ALA A 331 -0.78 -1.85 15.54
C ALA A 331 0.69 -1.48 15.28
N MET A 332 0.96 -0.52 14.39
CA MET A 332 2.32 -0.05 14.12
C MET A 332 2.90 0.75 15.31
N ASN A 333 2.12 1.68 15.87
CA ASN A 333 2.56 2.41 17.05
C ASN A 333 2.74 1.47 18.25
N LEU A 334 1.78 0.54 18.47
CA LEU A 334 1.81 -0.43 19.55
C LEU A 334 3.05 -1.35 19.48
N LEU A 335 3.40 -1.84 18.29
CA LEU A 335 4.61 -2.63 18.09
C LEU A 335 5.86 -1.89 18.58
N GLU A 336 5.99 -0.63 18.21
CA GLU A 336 7.15 0.19 18.58
C GLU A 336 7.18 0.53 20.08
N GLU A 337 6.02 0.78 20.70
CA GLU A 337 5.89 0.98 22.14
C GLU A 337 6.32 -0.24 22.96
N LEU A 338 6.08 -1.43 22.41
CA LEU A 338 6.50 -2.70 23.01
C LEU A 338 7.95 -3.08 22.71
N GLY A 339 8.68 -2.20 22.03
CA GLY A 339 10.10 -2.34 21.73
C GLY A 339 10.41 -3.19 20.51
N GLY A 340 9.50 -3.25 19.54
CA GLY A 340 9.74 -3.74 18.18
C GLY A 340 10.08 -2.59 17.23
N ARG A 341 10.63 -2.91 16.07
CA ARG A 341 10.74 -2.04 14.88
C ARG A 341 10.58 -2.83 13.60
N ILE A 342 9.98 -2.24 12.60
CA ILE A 342 9.91 -2.89 11.28
C ILE A 342 11.29 -2.86 10.61
N CYS A 343 11.72 -4.00 10.09
CA CYS A 343 12.97 -4.16 9.33
C CYS A 343 12.76 -4.68 7.91
N GLY A 344 11.53 -4.83 7.51
CA GLY A 344 11.06 -5.25 6.19
C GLY A 344 9.57 -5.52 6.22
N SER A 345 8.95 -5.51 5.06
CA SER A 345 7.50 -5.62 4.91
C SER A 345 7.12 -6.33 3.61
N ASP A 346 6.01 -7.07 3.66
CA ASP A 346 5.28 -7.55 2.51
C ASP A 346 3.78 -7.25 2.70
N TYR A 347 3.38 -6.02 2.45
CA TYR A 347 2.00 -5.53 2.62
C TYR A 347 1.09 -5.86 1.43
N MET A 348 1.33 -6.92 0.68
CA MET A 348 0.62 -7.32 -0.55
C MET A 348 0.80 -6.35 -1.73
N PHE A 349 0.91 -5.07 -1.51
CA PHE A 349 1.23 -4.07 -2.55
C PHE A 349 2.74 -3.83 -2.72
N THR A 350 3.58 -4.46 -1.92
CA THR A 350 5.05 -4.27 -1.94
C THR A 350 5.67 -4.68 -3.27
N HIS A 351 5.07 -5.62 -4.02
CA HIS A 351 5.53 -5.98 -5.36
C HIS A 351 5.37 -4.83 -6.37
N ALA A 352 4.45 -3.88 -6.13
CA ALA A 352 4.35 -2.66 -6.94
C ALA A 352 5.59 -1.75 -6.80
N LEU A 353 6.53 -2.07 -5.92
CA LEU A 353 7.83 -1.42 -5.80
C LEU A 353 8.88 -1.97 -6.78
N ASP A 354 8.69 -3.16 -7.32
CA ASP A 354 9.60 -3.74 -8.31
C ASP A 354 9.55 -2.91 -9.60
N LEU A 355 10.71 -2.68 -10.22
CA LEU A 355 10.78 -1.86 -11.43
C LEU A 355 10.08 -2.56 -12.61
N ILE A 356 9.29 -1.81 -13.33
CA ILE A 356 8.75 -2.24 -14.62
C ILE A 356 9.91 -2.28 -15.62
N PRO A 357 10.12 -3.37 -16.39
CA PRO A 357 11.19 -3.47 -17.36
C PRO A 357 11.14 -2.34 -18.40
N GLU A 358 12.23 -1.58 -18.56
CA GLU A 358 12.33 -0.49 -19.54
C GLU A 358 12.97 -0.95 -20.85
N ASN A 359 13.48 -2.17 -20.90
CA ASN A 359 14.15 -2.78 -22.07
C ASN A 359 13.24 -3.68 -22.90
N LEU A 360 11.95 -3.80 -22.54
CA LEU A 360 10.94 -4.54 -23.27
C LEU A 360 9.96 -3.59 -23.98
N PRO A 361 9.20 -4.05 -24.97
CA PRO A 361 8.06 -3.30 -25.47
C PRO A 361 7.10 -2.96 -24.32
N PRO A 362 6.55 -1.73 -24.25
CA PRO A 362 5.86 -1.23 -23.05
C PRO A 362 4.70 -2.12 -22.57
N LEU A 363 3.85 -2.61 -23.46
CA LEU A 363 2.75 -3.53 -23.08
C LEU A 363 3.27 -4.88 -22.60
N GLU A 364 4.36 -5.38 -23.16
CA GLU A 364 5.00 -6.62 -22.70
C GLU A 364 5.63 -6.43 -21.31
N ALA A 365 6.27 -5.29 -21.09
CA ALA A 365 6.83 -4.92 -19.79
C ALA A 365 5.75 -4.90 -18.69
N LEU A 366 4.59 -4.31 -18.98
CA LEU A 366 3.44 -4.31 -18.07
C LEU A 366 2.85 -5.71 -17.88
N ALA A 367 2.77 -6.52 -18.92
CA ALA A 367 2.31 -7.90 -18.82
C ALA A 367 3.24 -8.76 -17.94
N CYS A 368 4.55 -8.60 -18.11
CA CYS A 368 5.54 -9.24 -17.24
C CYS A 368 5.40 -8.78 -15.79
N THR A 369 5.15 -7.49 -15.56
CA THR A 369 4.95 -6.92 -14.21
C THR A 369 3.67 -7.47 -13.57
N ALA A 370 2.56 -7.54 -14.29
CA ALA A 370 1.32 -8.11 -13.78
C ALA A 370 1.48 -9.57 -13.37
N LEU A 371 2.17 -10.36 -14.19
CA LEU A 371 2.43 -11.77 -13.90
C LEU A 371 3.46 -11.97 -12.79
N ALA A 372 4.33 -11.00 -12.52
CA ALA A 372 5.29 -11.06 -11.43
C ALA A 372 4.67 -10.83 -10.05
N ASP A 373 3.42 -10.34 -9.99
CA ASP A 373 2.70 -10.14 -8.73
C ASP A 373 2.70 -11.45 -7.91
N PRO A 374 3.18 -11.42 -6.65
CA PRO A 374 3.18 -12.59 -5.77
C PRO A 374 1.79 -13.21 -5.58
N MET A 375 0.73 -12.39 -5.63
CA MET A 375 -0.64 -12.88 -5.51
C MET A 375 -1.13 -13.62 -6.75
N VAL A 376 -0.50 -13.41 -7.89
CA VAL A 376 -0.80 -14.10 -9.15
C VAL A 376 -0.14 -15.48 -9.21
N GLY A 377 0.98 -15.67 -8.52
CA GLY A 377 1.75 -16.90 -8.48
C GLY A 377 1.38 -17.87 -7.35
N PRO A 378 2.14 -18.95 -7.21
CA PRO A 378 2.04 -19.84 -6.05
C PRO A 378 2.48 -19.15 -4.76
N THR A 379 1.83 -19.43 -3.63
CA THR A 379 2.21 -18.93 -2.29
C THR A 379 3.67 -19.25 -1.94
N ALA A 380 4.21 -20.35 -2.45
CA ALA A 380 5.62 -20.70 -2.25
C ALA A 380 6.61 -19.66 -2.81
N ASP A 381 6.31 -19.05 -3.96
CA ASP A 381 7.14 -18.00 -4.55
C ASP A 381 7.15 -16.74 -3.66
N ARG A 382 5.98 -16.37 -3.13
CA ARG A 382 5.82 -15.27 -2.19
C ARG A 382 6.58 -15.55 -0.88
N ALA A 383 6.41 -16.73 -0.31
CA ALA A 383 7.11 -17.13 0.90
C ALA A 383 8.63 -17.14 0.71
N ALA A 384 9.14 -17.60 -0.43
CA ALA A 384 10.56 -17.57 -0.75
C ALA A 384 11.11 -16.12 -0.81
N ARG A 385 10.34 -15.18 -1.36
CA ARG A 385 10.69 -13.76 -1.33
C ARG A 385 10.74 -13.24 0.11
N ILE A 386 9.73 -13.52 0.92
CA ILE A 386 9.68 -13.13 2.35
C ILE A 386 10.90 -13.68 3.09
N VAL A 387 11.26 -14.95 2.89
CA VAL A 387 12.46 -15.55 3.50
C VAL A 387 13.74 -14.78 3.14
N ARG A 388 13.94 -14.48 1.86
CA ARG A 388 15.11 -13.70 1.41
C ARG A 388 15.14 -12.29 2.03
N GLU A 389 13.99 -11.61 2.07
CA GLU A 389 13.90 -10.26 2.65
C GLU A 389 14.07 -10.26 4.17
N CYS A 390 13.55 -11.28 4.87
CA CYS A 390 13.81 -11.49 6.30
C CYS A 390 15.32 -11.66 6.59
N GLN A 391 16.01 -12.47 5.80
CA GLN A 391 17.46 -12.68 5.94
C GLN A 391 18.25 -11.40 5.65
N ALA A 392 17.93 -10.69 4.56
CA ALA A 392 18.55 -9.42 4.20
C ALA A 392 18.30 -8.34 5.27
N GLY A 393 17.08 -8.27 5.79
CA GLY A 393 16.66 -7.37 6.86
C GLY A 393 17.16 -7.81 8.25
N ARG A 394 17.80 -8.98 8.38
CA ARG A 394 18.18 -9.57 9.67
C ARG A 394 17.00 -9.58 10.65
N ALA A 395 15.85 -10.05 10.18
CA ALA A 395 14.66 -10.14 11.01
C ALA A 395 14.90 -11.09 12.18
N GLU A 396 14.42 -10.72 13.36
CA GLU A 396 14.49 -11.51 14.58
C GLU A 396 13.16 -12.18 14.90
N ALA A 397 12.07 -11.68 14.30
CA ALA A 397 10.75 -12.30 14.32
C ALA A 397 9.90 -11.87 13.13
N VAL A 398 8.82 -12.60 12.87
CA VAL A 398 7.86 -12.31 11.80
C VAL A 398 6.45 -12.18 12.36
N VAL A 399 5.74 -11.16 11.93
CA VAL A 399 4.29 -11.01 12.13
C VAL A 399 3.61 -11.22 10.79
N VAL A 400 2.63 -12.11 10.74
CA VAL A 400 1.69 -12.23 9.63
C VAL A 400 0.34 -11.72 10.09
N SER A 401 -0.08 -10.56 9.59
CA SER A 401 -1.40 -10.03 9.91
C SER A 401 -2.48 -10.67 9.04
N ARG A 402 -3.64 -10.87 9.63
CA ARG A 402 -4.82 -11.39 8.96
C ARG A 402 -6.00 -10.44 9.19
N ILE A 403 -6.63 -10.02 8.11
CA ILE A 403 -7.88 -9.24 8.16
C ILE A 403 -9.05 -10.25 8.13
N PRO A 404 -9.93 -10.26 9.13
CA PRO A 404 -11.10 -11.15 9.13
C PRO A 404 -11.94 -11.00 7.87
N GLY A 405 -12.33 -12.13 7.29
CA GLY A 405 -13.14 -12.17 6.08
C GLY A 405 -12.39 -11.92 4.76
N ALA A 406 -11.14 -11.48 4.80
CA ALA A 406 -10.34 -11.32 3.59
C ALA A 406 -9.86 -12.69 3.06
N SER A 407 -10.34 -13.07 1.88
CA SER A 407 -10.11 -14.40 1.31
C SER A 407 -8.62 -14.66 1.05
N HIS A 408 -7.89 -13.69 0.59
CA HIS A 408 -6.52 -13.87 0.12
C HIS A 408 -5.51 -13.92 1.28
N CYS A 409 -5.42 -12.89 2.09
CA CYS A 409 -4.45 -12.85 3.19
C CYS A 409 -4.75 -13.87 4.30
N ALA A 410 -6.00 -14.29 4.46
CA ALA A 410 -6.38 -15.27 5.47
C ALA A 410 -5.89 -16.69 5.20
N ARG A 411 -5.66 -17.08 3.94
CA ARG A 411 -5.33 -18.45 3.56
C ARG A 411 -3.83 -18.70 3.42
N GLU A 412 -3.06 -17.68 3.05
CA GLU A 412 -1.63 -17.82 2.83
C GLU A 412 -0.79 -17.73 4.11
N GLY A 413 -1.32 -17.07 5.15
CA GLY A 413 -0.58 -16.78 6.38
C GLY A 413 0.03 -18.00 7.03
N GLU A 414 -0.73 -19.07 7.18
CA GLU A 414 -0.27 -20.31 7.81
C GLU A 414 0.88 -20.97 7.01
N ILE A 415 0.73 -21.01 5.68
CA ILE A 415 1.76 -21.55 4.78
C ILE A 415 3.05 -20.73 4.86
N ILE A 416 2.94 -19.41 4.87
CA ILE A 416 4.07 -18.48 5.00
C ILE A 416 4.77 -18.69 6.34
N LEU A 417 4.01 -18.78 7.44
CA LEU A 417 4.56 -19.03 8.77
C LEU A 417 5.33 -20.35 8.87
N GLU A 418 4.77 -21.42 8.29
CA GLU A 418 5.43 -22.72 8.26
C GLU A 418 6.77 -22.66 7.52
N ILE A 419 6.78 -22.03 6.33
CA ILE A 419 7.99 -21.88 5.52
C ILE A 419 9.03 -21.03 6.25
N VAL A 420 8.64 -19.89 6.82
CA VAL A 420 9.55 -19.01 7.57
C VAL A 420 10.17 -19.73 8.75
N ARG A 421 9.38 -20.46 9.54
CA ARG A 421 9.89 -21.24 10.69
C ARG A 421 10.88 -22.31 10.26
N ARG A 422 10.56 -23.00 9.17
CA ARG A 422 11.43 -24.08 8.65
C ARG A 422 12.74 -23.54 8.06
N GLU A 423 12.69 -22.46 7.28
CA GLU A 423 13.84 -21.97 6.51
C GLU A 423 14.77 -21.04 7.33
N ILE A 424 14.21 -20.29 8.28
CA ILE A 424 14.98 -19.29 9.04
C ILE A 424 15.05 -19.63 10.53
N GLY A 425 14.06 -20.33 11.08
CA GLY A 425 14.07 -20.74 12.49
C GLY A 425 13.78 -19.61 13.48
N ILE A 426 13.27 -18.47 13.05
CA ILE A 426 12.94 -17.35 13.93
C ILE A 426 11.49 -17.42 14.43
N PRO A 427 11.16 -16.79 15.58
CA PRO A 427 9.79 -16.71 16.07
C PRO A 427 8.86 -16.04 15.03
N ALA A 428 7.70 -16.65 14.80
CA ALA A 428 6.73 -16.11 13.87
C ALA A 428 5.31 -16.37 14.39
N ILE A 429 4.46 -15.33 14.30
CA ILE A 429 3.04 -15.42 14.75
C ILE A 429 2.11 -14.89 13.69
N GLU A 430 0.88 -15.40 13.66
CA GLU A 430 -0.24 -14.81 12.95
C GLU A 430 -1.06 -13.96 13.92
N LEU A 431 -1.44 -12.75 13.49
CA LEU A 431 -2.28 -11.83 14.27
C LEU A 431 -3.52 -11.46 13.46
N GLU A 432 -4.69 -11.70 14.03
CA GLU A 432 -5.93 -11.17 13.48
C GLU A 432 -6.08 -9.70 13.85
N ILE A 433 -6.18 -8.84 12.84
CA ILE A 433 -6.27 -7.39 13.00
C ILE A 433 -7.46 -6.93 12.15
N PRO A 434 -8.67 -6.85 12.74
CA PRO A 434 -9.81 -6.28 12.06
C PRO A 434 -9.65 -4.76 11.92
N PRO A 435 -10.30 -4.12 10.92
CA PRO A 435 -10.41 -2.68 10.91
C PRO A 435 -11.19 -2.23 12.14
N VAL A 436 -10.69 -1.21 12.83
CA VAL A 436 -11.41 -0.56 13.94
C VAL A 436 -11.89 -1.53 15.03
N CYS A 437 -10.99 -1.98 15.89
CA CYS A 437 -11.43 -2.86 17.00
C CYS A 437 -10.70 -2.54 18.31
N ASP A 438 -11.33 -1.70 19.14
CA ASP A 438 -10.77 -1.34 20.46
C ASP A 438 -10.71 -2.55 21.40
N ALA A 439 -11.67 -3.46 21.29
CA ALA A 439 -11.72 -4.67 22.12
C ALA A 439 -10.52 -5.61 21.89
N MET A 440 -9.88 -5.56 20.71
CA MET A 440 -8.77 -6.43 20.36
C MET A 440 -7.40 -5.85 20.77
N LEU A 441 -7.30 -4.57 21.08
CA LEU A 441 -6.00 -3.91 21.33
C LEU A 441 -5.23 -4.55 22.49
N ALA A 442 -5.90 -4.92 23.59
CA ALA A 442 -5.24 -5.56 24.72
C ALA A 442 -4.66 -6.94 24.34
N THR A 443 -5.43 -7.73 23.58
CA THR A 443 -4.99 -9.05 23.09
C THR A 443 -3.84 -8.90 22.08
N LEU A 444 -3.95 -7.96 21.17
CA LEU A 444 -2.91 -7.64 20.19
C LEU A 444 -1.62 -7.23 20.90
N GLY A 445 -1.71 -6.34 21.90
CA GLY A 445 -0.58 -5.90 22.71
C GLY A 445 0.10 -7.06 23.41
N SER A 446 -0.65 -7.93 24.10
CA SER A 446 -0.09 -9.09 24.80
C SER A 446 0.64 -10.04 23.85
N ARG A 447 0.10 -10.29 22.66
CA ARG A 447 0.71 -11.19 21.67
C ARG A 447 1.96 -10.57 21.03
N LEU A 448 1.95 -9.28 20.71
CA LEU A 448 3.13 -8.58 20.22
C LEU A 448 4.23 -8.52 21.28
N GLN A 449 3.88 -8.23 22.53
CA GLN A 449 4.83 -8.24 23.64
C GLN A 449 5.50 -9.60 23.81
N ALA A 450 4.73 -10.68 23.83
CA ALA A 450 5.27 -12.03 23.93
C ALA A 450 6.25 -12.34 22.77
N LEU A 451 5.91 -11.94 21.54
CA LEU A 451 6.80 -12.12 20.39
C LEU A 451 8.13 -11.35 20.57
N VAL A 452 8.06 -10.10 20.99
CA VAL A 452 9.24 -9.25 21.24
C VAL A 452 10.12 -9.85 22.35
N GLU A 453 9.53 -10.34 23.43
CA GLU A 453 10.24 -10.99 24.53
C GLU A 453 10.95 -12.29 24.08
N ILE A 454 10.27 -13.14 23.32
CA ILE A 454 10.85 -14.39 22.78
C ILE A 454 12.01 -14.06 21.84
N ALA A 455 11.86 -13.07 20.95
CA ALA A 455 12.92 -12.67 20.04
C ALA A 455 14.14 -12.10 20.79
N ARG A 456 13.93 -11.27 21.83
CA ARG A 456 15.01 -10.78 22.69
C ARG A 456 15.76 -11.89 23.41
N ALA A 457 15.03 -12.87 23.95
CA ALA A 457 15.65 -14.03 24.60
C ALA A 457 16.51 -14.86 23.62
N GLY A 458 16.19 -14.84 22.33
CA GLY A 458 16.98 -15.47 21.27
C GLY A 458 18.34 -14.81 21.01
N ARG A 459 18.52 -13.51 21.31
CA ARG A 459 19.80 -12.79 21.17
C ARG A 459 20.89 -13.27 22.14
N THR A 460 20.48 -13.88 23.23
CA THR A 460 21.37 -14.28 24.33
C THR A 460 21.82 -15.73 24.24
N LYS A 461 21.36 -16.45 23.23
CA LYS A 461 21.79 -17.84 22.92
C LYS A 461 22.70 -17.85 21.71
#